data_9f69a35721c39ba582ca1c73ee1b9cf3
#
_entry.id   9f69a35721c39ba582ca1c73ee1b9cf3
#
_cell.length_a   1.000
_cell.length_b   1.000
_cell.length_c   1.000
_cell.angle_alpha   90.00
_cell.angle_beta   90.00
_cell.angle_gamma   90.00
#
_symmetry.space_group_name_H-M   'P 1'
#
loop_
_entity.id
_entity.type
_entity.pdbx_description
1 polymer ?
#
loop_
_entity_poly.entity_id
_entity_poly.type
_entity_poly.pdbx_seq_one_letter_code
_entity_poly.pdbx_strand_id
1 'polypeptide(L)' 'WGPVQVQITVRAGKVTQSRAVQYPQNNNRDAMINSYALPILDQEVVQQQSAGIDTVSGATVTSDGYLQSLQSAIDRAHL' A
#
# COMPACT_ATOMS: atom_id res chain seq x y z
N TRP A 1 14.73 -8.86 -2.44
CA TRP A 1 13.48 -8.13 -2.18
C TRP A 1 13.40 -6.88 -3.04
N GLY A 2 12.30 -6.62 -3.66
CA GLY A 2 12.14 -5.52 -4.59
C GLY A 2 11.30 -4.37 -4.00
N PRO A 3 11.27 -3.23 -4.67
CA PRO A 3 10.48 -2.09 -4.19
C PRO A 3 8.98 -2.34 -4.32
N VAL A 4 8.22 -1.69 -3.44
CA VAL A 4 6.77 -1.60 -3.56
C VAL A 4 6.45 -0.18 -4.01
N GLN A 5 5.64 -0.06 -5.06
CA GLN A 5 5.15 1.23 -5.54
C GLN A 5 3.64 1.29 -5.40
N VAL A 6 3.16 2.36 -4.79
CA VAL A 6 1.74 2.58 -4.54
C VAL A 6 1.27 3.78 -5.34
N GLN A 7 0.12 3.61 -5.98
CA GLN A 7 -0.57 4.68 -6.68
C GLN A 7 -1.85 5.01 -5.92
N ILE A 8 -2.09 6.28 -5.68
CA ILE A 8 -3.33 6.73 -5.07
C ILE A 8 -4.11 7.60 -6.05
N THR A 9 -5.43 7.56 -5.92
CA THR A 9 -6.34 8.45 -6.64
C THR A 9 -6.94 9.42 -5.62
N VAL A 10 -6.81 10.72 -5.91
CA VAL A 10 -7.28 11.77 -5.01
C VAL A 10 -8.39 12.55 -5.69
N ARG A 11 -9.49 12.77 -4.97
CA ARG A 11 -10.63 13.56 -5.45
C ARG A 11 -11.12 14.47 -4.33
N ALA A 12 -11.25 15.76 -4.62
CA ALA A 12 -11.71 16.75 -3.66
C ALA A 12 -10.94 16.70 -2.34
N GLY A 13 -9.62 16.48 -2.41
CA GLY A 13 -8.74 16.42 -1.25
C GLY A 13 -8.79 15.11 -0.47
N LYS A 14 -9.45 14.08 -1.01
CA LYS A 14 -9.57 12.78 -0.36
C LYS A 14 -9.03 11.66 -1.24
N VAL A 15 -8.39 10.67 -0.62
CA VAL A 15 -7.97 9.46 -1.30
C VAL A 15 -9.21 8.59 -1.54
N THR A 16 -9.54 8.38 -2.81
CA THR A 16 -10.69 7.55 -3.19
C THR A 16 -10.28 6.13 -3.56
N GLN A 17 -9.00 5.93 -3.88
CA GLN A 17 -8.48 4.61 -4.24
C GLN A 17 -6.99 4.56 -3.95
N SER A 18 -6.51 3.40 -3.51
CA SER A 18 -5.09 3.10 -3.37
C SER A 18 -4.83 1.73 -3.95
N ARG A 19 -3.68 1.58 -4.60
CA ARG A 19 -3.33 0.28 -5.17
C ARG A 19 -1.82 0.17 -5.34
N ALA A 20 -1.29 -1.02 -5.08
CA ALA A 20 0.10 -1.34 -5.36
C ALA A 20 0.24 -1.67 -6.84
N VAL A 21 1.05 -0.91 -7.56
CA VAL A 21 1.28 -1.10 -9.00
C VAL A 21 2.56 -1.87 -9.28
N GLN A 22 3.46 -1.96 -8.31
CA GLN A 22 4.68 -2.74 -8.40
C GLN A 22 5.03 -3.30 -7.03
N TYR A 23 5.34 -4.58 -6.96
CA TYR A 23 5.67 -5.26 -5.72
C TYR A 23 6.43 -6.56 -6.01
N PRO A 24 7.22 -7.08 -5.05
CA PRO A 24 7.97 -8.31 -5.26
C PRO A 24 7.04 -9.52 -5.42
N GLN A 25 7.35 -10.36 -6.40
CA GLN A 25 6.62 -11.59 -6.68
C GLN A 25 7.61 -12.70 -7.08
N ASN A 26 8.76 -12.74 -6.41
CA ASN A 26 9.87 -13.60 -6.86
C ASN A 26 9.64 -15.08 -6.57
N ASN A 27 8.64 -15.41 -5.73
CA ASN A 27 8.34 -16.80 -5.39
C ASN A 27 6.85 -16.93 -5.01
N ASN A 28 6.42 -18.18 -4.85
CA ASN A 28 5.01 -18.48 -4.54
C ASN A 28 4.58 -17.91 -3.19
N ARG A 29 5.50 -17.85 -2.23
CA ARG A 29 5.20 -17.30 -0.91
C ARG A 29 4.89 -15.81 -0.99
N ASP A 30 5.71 -15.05 -1.74
CA ASP A 30 5.50 -13.61 -1.93
C ASP A 30 4.17 -13.36 -2.63
N ALA A 31 3.87 -14.13 -3.67
CA ALA A 31 2.62 -13.99 -4.40
C ALA A 31 1.41 -14.28 -3.50
N MET A 32 1.51 -15.30 -2.63
CA MET A 32 0.43 -15.65 -1.71
C MET A 32 0.22 -14.54 -0.67
N ILE A 33 1.30 -14.03 -0.08
CA ILE A 33 1.23 -12.96 0.91
C ILE A 33 0.60 -11.71 0.27
N ASN A 34 1.07 -11.32 -0.91
CA ASN A 34 0.57 -10.14 -1.60
C ASN A 34 -0.90 -10.27 -1.96
N SER A 35 -1.37 -11.47 -2.30
CA SER A 35 -2.75 -11.67 -2.72
C SER A 35 -3.78 -11.36 -1.62
N TYR A 36 -3.40 -11.46 -0.34
CA TYR A 36 -4.29 -11.07 0.75
C TYR A 36 -3.90 -9.74 1.40
N ALA A 37 -2.61 -9.43 1.46
CA ALA A 37 -2.14 -8.24 2.17
C ALA A 37 -2.45 -6.94 1.40
N LEU A 38 -2.23 -6.93 0.09
CA LEU A 38 -2.40 -5.71 -0.70
C LEU A 38 -3.85 -5.21 -0.72
N PRO A 39 -4.89 -6.06 -0.94
CA PRO A 39 -6.27 -5.58 -0.86
C PRO A 39 -6.64 -5.02 0.51
N ILE A 40 -6.14 -5.62 1.59
CA ILE A 40 -6.39 -5.13 2.95
C ILE A 40 -5.78 -3.74 3.13
N LEU A 41 -4.53 -3.57 2.72
CA LEU A 41 -3.84 -2.28 2.83
C LEU A 41 -4.54 -1.21 1.98
N ASP A 42 -4.91 -1.54 0.74
CA ASP A 42 -5.62 -0.62 -0.15
C ASP A 42 -6.91 -0.12 0.49
N GLN A 43 -7.66 -1.01 1.10
CA GLN A 43 -8.93 -0.67 1.73
C GLN A 43 -8.72 0.22 2.96
N GLU A 44 -7.72 -0.08 3.78
CA GLU A 44 -7.43 0.70 4.98
C GLU A 44 -6.97 2.12 4.65
N VAL A 45 -6.21 2.30 3.57
CA VAL A 45 -5.80 3.64 3.14
C VAL A 45 -7.00 4.53 2.87
N VAL A 46 -8.00 4.02 2.16
CA VAL A 46 -9.22 4.78 1.85
C VAL A 46 -10.00 5.09 3.13
N GLN A 47 -10.07 4.13 4.06
CA GLN A 47 -10.79 4.32 5.32
C GLN A 47 -10.10 5.34 6.22
N GLN A 48 -8.78 5.25 6.35
CA GLN A 48 -8.00 6.09 7.28
C GLN A 48 -7.53 7.41 6.65
N GLN A 49 -7.52 7.50 5.34
CA GLN A 49 -7.06 8.68 4.61
C GLN A 49 -5.62 9.08 4.97
N SER A 50 -4.77 8.10 5.30
CA SER A 50 -3.38 8.36 5.70
C SER A 50 -2.54 7.10 5.59
N ALA A 51 -1.21 7.26 5.74
CA ALA A 51 -0.29 6.14 5.85
C ALA A 51 -0.17 5.59 7.28
N GLY A 52 -0.95 6.12 8.22
CA GLY A 52 -0.97 5.66 9.62
C GLY A 52 -1.84 4.43 9.83
N ILE A 53 -1.76 3.47 8.94
CA ILE A 53 -2.49 2.21 9.01
C ILE A 53 -1.59 1.11 9.59
N ASP A 54 -2.21 0.07 10.13
CA ASP A 54 -1.48 -1.05 10.71
C ASP A 54 -0.91 -1.97 9.64
N THR A 55 0.20 -2.63 9.97
CA THR A 55 0.75 -3.68 9.09
C THR A 55 -0.16 -4.91 9.14
N VAL A 56 -0.17 -5.65 8.04
CA VAL A 56 -0.93 -6.89 7.94
C VAL A 56 -0.14 -8.01 8.63
N SER A 57 -0.79 -8.75 9.52
CA SER A 57 -0.17 -9.86 10.24
C SER A 57 0.39 -10.89 9.26
N GLY A 58 1.64 -11.29 9.45
CA GLY A 58 2.33 -12.23 8.56
C GLY A 58 2.87 -11.62 7.27
N ALA A 59 2.68 -10.32 7.06
CA ALA A 59 3.11 -9.61 5.84
C ALA A 59 3.82 -8.30 6.18
N THR A 60 4.67 -8.30 7.22
CA THR A 60 5.33 -7.09 7.71
C THR A 60 6.20 -6.43 6.63
N VAL A 61 6.97 -7.21 5.89
CA VAL A 61 7.89 -6.66 4.86
C VAL A 61 7.09 -5.99 3.75
N THR A 62 6.05 -6.65 3.24
CA THR A 62 5.15 -6.08 2.23
C THR A 62 4.47 -4.83 2.75
N SER A 63 3.98 -4.86 3.99
CA SER A 63 3.29 -3.73 4.61
C SER A 63 4.21 -2.53 4.78
N ASP A 64 5.46 -2.75 5.26
CA ASP A 64 6.42 -1.67 5.42
C ASP A 64 6.76 -1.00 4.08
N GLY A 65 7.01 -1.80 3.04
CA GLY A 65 7.28 -1.26 1.71
C GLY A 65 6.09 -0.47 1.15
N TYR A 66 4.89 -0.98 1.36
CA TYR A 66 3.65 -0.32 0.96
C TYR A 66 3.50 1.03 1.66
N LEU A 67 3.69 1.06 2.99
CA LEU A 67 3.54 2.27 3.78
C LEU A 67 4.55 3.35 3.40
N GLN A 68 5.80 2.97 3.13
CA GLN A 68 6.81 3.92 2.68
C GLN A 68 6.45 4.56 1.35
N SER A 69 6.01 3.76 0.39
CA SER A 69 5.60 4.25 -0.92
C SER A 69 4.34 5.10 -0.83
N LEU A 70 3.39 4.67 0.02
CA LEU A 70 2.16 5.42 0.26
C LEU A 70 2.44 6.79 0.86
N GLN A 71 3.34 6.87 1.84
CA GLN A 71 3.69 8.14 2.46
C GLN A 71 4.26 9.10 1.42
N SER A 72 5.13 8.61 0.52
CA SER A 72 5.66 9.42 -0.58
C SER A 72 4.56 9.91 -1.50
N ALA A 73 3.58 9.05 -1.82
CA ALA A 73 2.47 9.44 -2.70
C ALA A 73 1.58 10.50 -2.04
N ILE A 74 1.31 10.36 -0.75
CA ILE A 74 0.54 11.34 0.02
C ILE A 74 1.27 12.68 0.07
N ASP A 75 2.57 12.66 0.31
CA ASP A 75 3.39 13.87 0.35
C ASP A 75 3.37 14.60 -1.00
N ARG A 76 3.47 13.86 -2.10
CA ARG A 76 3.42 14.45 -3.45
C ARG A 76 2.05 15.04 -3.77
N ALA A 77 0.99 14.48 -3.21
CA ALA A 77 -0.37 14.97 -3.41
C ALA A 77 -0.73 16.13 -2.47
N HIS A 78 0.15 16.48 -1.55
CA HIS A 78 -0.05 17.56 -0.57
C HIS A 78 -1.26 17.32 0.34
N LEU A 79 -1.47 16.07 0.73
CA LEU A 79 -2.56 15.70 1.63
C LEU A 79 -2.17 15.76 3.11
#